data_8f40f703b8b4ab23ed8f6455a0d14262
#
_entry.id   8f40f703b8b4ab23ed8f6455a0d14262
#
_cell.length_a   1.000
_cell.length_b   1.000
_cell.length_c   1.000
_cell.angle_alpha   90.00
_cell.angle_beta   90.00
_cell.angle_gamma   90.00
#
_symmetry.space_group_name_H-M   'P 1'
#
loop_
_entity.id
_entity.type
_entity.pdbx_description
1 polymer ?
#
loop_
_entity_poly.entity_id
_entity_poly.type
_entity_poly.pdbx_seq_one_letter_code
_entity_poly.pdbx_strand_id
1 'polypeptide(L)'
;MARRGRFALAPLAGFILVAPRIKVMYCPTTKVACSSLKLLLAKANGSYDAARVERLVGPHIARSQTIHERRVNGLPKLVDLPLREIQEVLASPEWLRVYATRDPLARAYSAWENRIFSRAPGTPDRAIELCPDELADGRVDVAASFARFARAIAEHTDAFMEDHHFLPQTHIVQPDRFDYTMRVRVEEPEEMARLVAEVNRRADTRLELERHNQGFGIPLAEVCDKHSANRLAATYAMDHERFGYPTRTFAAIVAPRPLGQVEASLLRSFRGAVEQLQAVSFSARSLAGVRFGARQIWKSLARHATLGRAYRDPAQVHW
;
A
#
# COMPACT_ATOMS: atom_id res chain seq x y z
N MET A 1 28.83 8.73 15.33
CA MET A 1 27.94 7.62 14.96
C MET A 1 26.46 7.99 14.89
N ALA A 2 25.94 8.88 15.72
CA ALA A 2 24.50 9.23 15.75
C ALA A 2 23.91 9.90 14.48
N ARG A 3 24.72 10.56 13.65
CA ARG A 3 24.22 11.22 12.41
C ARG A 3 23.91 10.25 11.25
N ARG A 4 24.59 9.11 11.14
CA ARG A 4 24.33 8.13 10.06
C ARG A 4 22.99 7.41 10.23
N GLY A 5 22.53 7.15 11.46
CA GLY A 5 21.26 6.50 11.73
C GLY A 5 20.03 7.34 11.34
N ARG A 6 20.11 8.67 11.48
CA ARG A 6 18.99 9.58 11.17
C ARG A 6 18.60 9.59 9.69
N PHE A 7 19.59 9.54 8.79
CA PHE A 7 19.38 9.57 7.35
C PHE A 7 18.84 8.24 6.79
N ALA A 8 19.21 7.12 7.41
CA ALA A 8 18.76 5.80 6.96
C ALA A 8 17.28 5.51 7.33
N LEU A 9 16.74 6.20 8.34
CA LEU A 9 15.36 6.02 8.81
C LEU A 9 14.35 6.91 8.06
N ALA A 10 14.79 8.02 7.46
CA ALA A 10 13.90 9.03 6.89
C ALA A 10 12.91 8.50 5.82
N PRO A 11 13.29 7.68 4.84
CA PRO A 11 12.35 7.16 3.85
C PRO A 11 11.27 6.27 4.46
N LEU A 12 11.65 5.40 5.40
CA LEU A 12 10.75 4.44 6.05
C LEU A 12 9.90 5.07 7.13
N ALA A 13 10.49 5.94 7.92
CA ALA A 13 9.78 6.65 8.98
C ALA A 13 8.60 7.47 8.41
N GLY A 14 8.66 7.84 7.11
CA GLY A 14 7.57 8.49 6.39
C GLY A 14 6.34 7.59 6.16
N PHE A 15 6.50 6.26 6.20
CA PHE A 15 5.38 5.31 6.08
C PHE A 15 4.88 4.81 7.44
N ILE A 16 5.75 4.78 8.45
CA ILE A 16 5.43 4.26 9.77
C ILE A 16 4.42 5.17 10.47
N LEU A 17 3.34 4.56 10.94
CA LEU A 17 2.30 5.21 11.73
C LEU A 17 2.48 4.88 13.21
N VAL A 18 2.12 5.84 14.05
CA VAL A 18 2.22 5.71 15.51
C VAL A 18 0.85 5.95 16.12
N ALA A 19 0.43 5.05 16.98
CA ALA A 19 -0.77 5.15 17.80
C ALA A 19 -0.34 5.35 19.27
N PRO A 20 -0.07 6.60 19.70
CA PRO A 20 0.64 6.86 20.95
C PRO A 20 -0.16 6.48 22.19
N ARG A 21 -1.49 6.63 22.16
CA ARG A 21 -2.35 6.28 23.30
C ARG A 21 -2.26 4.81 23.68
N ILE A 22 -2.11 3.94 22.68
CA ILE A 22 -2.04 2.48 22.87
C ILE A 22 -0.62 1.93 22.72
N LYS A 23 0.38 2.80 22.57
CA LYS A 23 1.80 2.45 22.37
C LYS A 23 2.01 1.41 21.27
N VAL A 24 1.46 1.68 20.08
CA VAL A 24 1.64 0.84 18.88
C VAL A 24 2.33 1.62 17.78
N MET A 25 3.40 1.07 17.25
CA MET A 25 4.06 1.48 16.00
C MET A 25 3.69 0.49 14.90
N TYR A 26 3.18 0.96 13.79
CA TYR A 26 2.77 0.13 12.65
C TYR A 26 3.46 0.55 11.36
N CYS A 27 4.14 -0.38 10.72
CA CYS A 27 4.66 -0.20 9.37
C CYS A 27 3.66 -0.75 8.35
N PRO A 28 2.90 0.11 7.66
CA PRO A 28 1.90 -0.33 6.69
C PRO A 28 2.57 -0.79 5.40
N THR A 29 2.24 -2.01 4.98
CA THR A 29 2.59 -2.54 3.67
C THR A 29 1.36 -2.50 2.78
N THR A 30 1.48 -1.99 1.56
CA THR A 30 0.37 -1.95 0.60
C THR A 30 -0.08 -3.35 0.20
N LYS A 31 -1.38 -3.50 -0.04
CA LYS A 31 -2.02 -4.78 -0.41
C LYS A 31 -1.92 -5.89 0.66
N VAL A 32 -1.66 -5.49 1.92
CA VAL A 32 -1.51 -6.34 3.09
C VAL A 32 -2.46 -5.85 4.19
N ALA A 33 -3.76 -5.85 3.94
CA ALA A 33 -4.83 -5.38 4.84
C ALA A 33 -4.59 -3.98 5.47
N CYS A 34 -3.80 -3.13 4.82
CA CYS A 34 -3.34 -1.86 5.40
C CYS A 34 -4.49 -0.89 5.73
N SER A 35 -5.57 -0.86 4.95
CA SER A 35 -6.75 -0.03 5.23
C SER A 35 -7.46 -0.50 6.51
N SER A 36 -7.67 -1.80 6.66
CA SER A 36 -8.32 -2.41 7.82
C SER A 36 -7.51 -2.20 9.10
N LEU A 37 -6.18 -2.40 9.01
CA LEU A 37 -5.28 -2.20 10.15
C LEU A 37 -5.16 -0.71 10.55
N LYS A 38 -5.10 0.20 9.58
CA LYS A 38 -5.14 1.64 9.87
C LYS A 38 -6.42 2.05 10.57
N LEU A 39 -7.57 1.54 10.12
CA LEU A 39 -8.85 1.84 10.75
C LEU A 39 -8.94 1.29 12.18
N LEU A 40 -8.53 0.03 12.38
CA LEU A 40 -8.45 -0.59 13.69
C LEU A 40 -7.60 0.26 14.65
N LEU A 41 -6.38 0.60 14.25
CA LEU A 41 -5.45 1.37 15.07
C LEU A 41 -5.96 2.79 15.34
N ALA A 42 -6.56 3.46 14.35
CA ALA A 42 -7.11 4.79 14.52
C ALA A 42 -8.31 4.79 15.49
N LYS A 43 -9.18 3.78 15.44
CA LYS A 43 -10.28 3.59 16.40
C LYS A 43 -9.73 3.30 17.80
N ALA A 44 -8.83 2.35 17.94
CA ALA A 44 -8.20 1.99 19.22
C ALA A 44 -7.43 3.15 19.85
N ASN A 45 -6.76 3.95 19.03
CA ASN A 45 -6.06 5.16 19.49
C ASN A 45 -7.01 6.32 19.86
N GLY A 46 -8.31 6.20 19.54
CA GLY A 46 -9.30 7.26 19.75
C GLY A 46 -9.11 8.47 18.82
N SER A 47 -8.35 8.30 17.72
CA SER A 47 -8.09 9.37 16.75
C SER A 47 -9.06 9.38 15.56
N TYR A 48 -9.85 8.30 15.37
CA TYR A 48 -10.89 8.19 14.36
C TYR A 48 -12.23 8.69 14.88
N ASP A 49 -12.73 9.76 14.30
CA ASP A 49 -14.07 10.34 14.56
C ASP A 49 -14.94 10.18 13.31
N ALA A 50 -15.90 9.26 13.37
CA ALA A 50 -16.76 8.93 12.24
C ALA A 50 -17.61 10.13 11.78
N ALA A 51 -18.14 10.94 12.71
CA ALA A 51 -18.94 12.12 12.38
C ALA A 51 -18.09 13.22 11.73
N ARG A 52 -16.85 13.40 12.20
CA ARG A 52 -15.89 14.30 11.55
C ARG A 52 -15.53 13.83 10.16
N VAL A 53 -15.28 12.53 9.97
CA VAL A 53 -14.97 11.97 8.65
C VAL A 53 -16.11 12.17 7.69
N GLU A 54 -17.34 11.91 8.11
CA GLU A 54 -18.54 12.12 7.29
C GLU A 54 -18.70 13.59 6.87
N ARG A 55 -18.45 14.52 7.78
CA ARG A 55 -18.46 15.96 7.45
C ARG A 55 -17.36 16.37 6.48
N LEU A 56 -16.18 15.71 6.53
CA LEU A 56 -15.04 16.03 5.68
C LEU A 56 -15.16 15.48 4.26
N VAL A 57 -15.69 14.27 4.11
CA VAL A 57 -15.66 13.53 2.85
C VAL A 57 -17.05 13.18 2.32
N GLY A 58 -18.11 13.42 3.10
CA GLY A 58 -19.48 13.06 2.77
C GLY A 58 -19.84 11.61 3.11
N PRO A 59 -21.15 11.28 3.15
CA PRO A 59 -21.65 10.00 3.62
C PRO A 59 -21.41 8.85 2.63
N HIS A 60 -21.13 9.16 1.36
CA HIS A 60 -21.07 8.17 0.28
C HIS A 60 -19.64 7.76 -0.10
N ILE A 61 -18.62 8.37 0.51
CA ILE A 61 -17.22 8.02 0.19
C ILE A 61 -16.77 6.84 1.05
N ALA A 62 -16.24 5.80 0.41
CA ALA A 62 -15.78 4.61 1.07
C ALA A 62 -14.69 4.90 2.13
N ARG A 63 -14.93 4.45 3.36
CA ARG A 63 -14.00 4.65 4.49
C ARG A 63 -12.62 4.06 4.22
N SER A 64 -12.57 2.94 3.51
CA SER A 64 -11.32 2.28 3.10
C SER A 64 -10.42 3.13 2.21
N GLN A 65 -10.99 4.06 1.44
CA GLN A 65 -10.23 4.98 0.59
C GLN A 65 -9.72 6.19 1.37
N THR A 66 -10.55 6.71 2.28
CA THR A 66 -10.21 7.93 3.04
C THR A 66 -9.29 7.66 4.23
N ILE A 67 -9.23 6.43 4.74
CA ILE A 67 -8.43 6.09 5.93
C ILE A 67 -6.91 6.30 5.74
N HIS A 68 -6.46 6.44 4.51
CA HIS A 68 -5.05 6.74 4.20
C HIS A 68 -4.68 8.21 4.50
N GLU A 69 -5.67 9.09 4.55
CA GLU A 69 -5.49 10.50 4.86
C GLU A 69 -5.27 10.72 6.38
N ARG A 70 -4.20 11.44 6.73
CA ARG A 70 -3.88 11.75 8.14
C ARG A 70 -5.03 12.48 8.85
N ARG A 71 -5.69 13.42 8.16
CA ARG A 71 -6.85 14.14 8.71
C ARG A 71 -8.04 13.24 9.02
N VAL A 72 -8.08 12.03 8.46
CA VAL A 72 -9.12 11.01 8.69
C VAL A 72 -8.69 10.04 9.78
N ASN A 73 -7.50 9.42 9.66
CA ASN A 73 -7.03 8.45 10.64
C ASN A 73 -6.45 9.08 11.92
N GLY A 74 -5.98 10.32 11.86
CA GLY A 74 -5.42 11.04 13.00
C GLY A 74 -4.12 10.48 13.58
N LEU A 75 -3.52 9.47 12.94
CA LEU A 75 -2.28 8.85 13.39
C LEU A 75 -1.07 9.66 12.91
N PRO A 76 -0.17 10.11 13.78
CA PRO A 76 1.08 10.73 13.38
C PRO A 76 1.98 9.71 12.67
N LYS A 77 2.81 10.20 11.78
CA LYS A 77 3.93 9.42 11.23
C LYS A 77 5.11 9.48 12.20
N LEU A 78 5.92 8.44 12.23
CA LEU A 78 7.10 8.40 13.10
C LEU A 78 8.03 9.62 12.88
N VAL A 79 8.19 10.08 11.63
CA VAL A 79 8.98 11.28 11.29
C VAL A 79 8.42 12.60 11.81
N ASP A 80 7.15 12.63 12.18
CA ASP A 80 6.49 13.85 12.68
C ASP A 80 6.71 14.02 14.19
N LEU A 81 7.24 13.00 14.87
CA LEU A 81 7.46 13.02 16.30
C LEU A 81 8.79 13.70 16.66
N PRO A 82 8.89 14.33 17.85
CA PRO A 82 10.15 14.76 18.41
C PRO A 82 11.15 13.60 18.55
N LEU A 83 12.46 13.90 18.44
CA LEU A 83 13.50 12.86 18.48
C LEU A 83 13.43 11.97 19.74
N ARG A 84 13.13 12.57 20.89
CA ARG A 84 12.98 11.83 22.15
C ARG A 84 11.86 10.78 22.08
N GLU A 85 10.71 11.18 21.51
CA GLU A 85 9.58 10.26 21.32
C GLU A 85 9.89 9.17 20.30
N ILE A 86 10.60 9.50 19.20
CA ILE A 86 11.07 8.49 18.25
C ILE A 86 11.97 7.45 18.94
N GLN A 87 12.90 7.92 19.81
CA GLN A 87 13.76 7.02 20.56
C GLN A 87 12.97 6.12 21.52
N GLU A 88 11.96 6.67 22.20
CA GLU A 88 11.06 5.91 23.07
C GLU A 88 10.29 4.85 22.27
N VAL A 89 9.67 5.21 21.16
CA VAL A 89 8.92 4.29 20.27
C VAL A 89 9.81 3.12 19.81
N LEU A 90 11.07 3.42 19.48
CA LEU A 90 11.98 2.41 18.92
C LEU A 90 12.66 1.54 19.98
N ALA A 91 12.89 2.03 21.19
CA ALA A 91 13.70 1.36 22.20
C ALA A 91 12.89 0.78 23.37
N SER A 92 11.75 1.38 23.72
CA SER A 92 10.98 0.95 24.89
C SER A 92 10.27 -0.39 24.64
N PRO A 93 10.36 -1.36 25.57
CA PRO A 93 9.66 -2.63 25.49
C PRO A 93 8.14 -2.51 25.63
N GLU A 94 7.65 -1.37 26.12
CA GLU A 94 6.21 -1.11 26.22
C GLU A 94 5.54 -0.91 24.86
N TRP A 95 6.33 -0.53 23.84
CA TRP A 95 5.83 -0.31 22.50
C TRP A 95 5.71 -1.61 21.69
N LEU A 96 4.51 -1.87 21.20
CA LEU A 96 4.28 -2.88 20.19
C LEU A 96 4.70 -2.32 18.83
N ARG A 97 5.73 -2.89 18.24
CA ARG A 97 6.24 -2.55 16.91
C ARG A 97 5.83 -3.64 15.95
N VAL A 98 4.85 -3.35 15.09
CA VAL A 98 4.19 -4.36 14.25
C VAL A 98 4.28 -4.04 12.77
N TYR A 99 4.40 -5.09 11.98
CA TYR A 99 4.15 -5.08 10.55
C TYR A 99 3.37 -6.32 10.14
N ALA A 100 2.67 -6.20 9.00
CA ALA A 100 1.98 -7.33 8.39
C ALA A 100 2.64 -7.70 7.07
N THR A 101 2.63 -8.99 6.72
CA THR A 101 3.09 -9.53 5.45
C THR A 101 1.98 -10.33 4.77
N ARG A 102 2.14 -10.54 3.48
CA ARG A 102 1.26 -11.34 2.63
C ARG A 102 2.10 -12.21 1.72
N ASP A 103 1.58 -13.39 1.33
CA ASP A 103 2.17 -14.19 0.27
C ASP A 103 2.55 -13.30 -0.92
N PRO A 104 3.83 -13.29 -1.37
CA PRO A 104 4.30 -12.34 -2.37
C PRO A 104 3.53 -12.41 -3.68
N LEU A 105 3.11 -13.61 -4.12
CA LEU A 105 2.35 -13.80 -5.33
C LEU A 105 0.90 -13.29 -5.18
N ALA A 106 0.25 -13.59 -4.05
CA ALA A 106 -1.10 -13.09 -3.77
C ALA A 106 -1.10 -11.56 -3.61
N ARG A 107 -0.01 -10.99 -3.08
CA ARG A 107 0.16 -9.54 -3.00
C ARG A 107 0.37 -8.92 -4.38
N ALA A 108 1.23 -9.52 -5.22
CA ALA A 108 1.46 -9.06 -6.60
C ALA A 108 0.16 -9.12 -7.44
N TYR A 109 -0.63 -10.18 -7.28
CA TYR A 109 -1.95 -10.29 -7.88
C TYR A 109 -2.87 -9.13 -7.45
N SER A 110 -2.95 -8.87 -6.15
CA SER A 110 -3.76 -7.77 -5.64
C SER A 110 -3.24 -6.39 -6.08
N ALA A 111 -1.93 -6.23 -6.28
CA ALA A 111 -1.34 -5.01 -6.84
C ALA A 111 -1.69 -4.85 -8.31
N TRP A 112 -1.56 -5.91 -9.11
CA TRP A 112 -1.98 -5.93 -10.52
C TRP A 112 -3.46 -5.57 -10.66
N GLU A 113 -4.34 -6.23 -9.91
CA GLU A 113 -5.78 -6.00 -9.96
C GLU A 113 -6.13 -4.53 -9.72
N ASN A 114 -5.49 -3.92 -8.73
CA ASN A 114 -5.76 -2.53 -8.36
C ASN A 114 -5.04 -1.52 -9.27
N ARG A 115 -3.75 -1.73 -9.55
CA ARG A 115 -2.93 -0.71 -10.23
C ARG A 115 -3.00 -0.83 -11.75
N ILE A 116 -2.88 -2.03 -12.29
CA ILE A 116 -2.83 -2.28 -13.73
C ILE A 116 -4.24 -2.51 -14.28
N PHE A 117 -4.95 -3.50 -13.73
CA PHE A 117 -6.24 -3.91 -14.27
C PHE A 117 -7.33 -2.86 -14.02
N SER A 118 -7.39 -2.27 -12.84
CA SER A 118 -8.35 -1.19 -12.52
C SER A 118 -7.84 0.21 -12.88
N ARG A 119 -6.53 0.38 -13.19
CA ARG A 119 -5.89 1.68 -13.43
C ARG A 119 -6.11 2.68 -12.29
N ALA A 120 -5.96 2.21 -11.03
CA ALA A 120 -6.17 3.08 -9.86
C ALA A 120 -5.31 4.35 -9.95
N PRO A 121 -5.79 5.51 -9.42
CA PRO A 121 -5.09 6.78 -9.51
C PRO A 121 -3.64 6.71 -9.03
N GLY A 122 -2.72 7.33 -9.77
CA GLY A 122 -1.29 7.36 -9.47
C GLY A 122 -0.53 6.10 -9.87
N THR A 123 -1.11 5.22 -10.68
CA THR A 123 -0.34 4.16 -11.37
C THR A 123 0.61 4.82 -12.38
N PRO A 124 1.90 4.45 -12.42
CA PRO A 124 2.83 4.98 -13.40
C PRO A 124 2.37 4.69 -14.83
N ASP A 125 2.35 5.70 -15.70
CA ASP A 125 1.91 5.55 -17.09
C ASP A 125 2.72 4.47 -17.81
N ARG A 126 4.03 4.43 -17.57
CA ARG A 126 4.92 3.43 -18.14
C ARG A 126 4.54 2.00 -17.76
N ALA A 127 4.09 1.77 -16.53
CA ALA A 127 3.63 0.45 -16.11
C ALA A 127 2.32 0.04 -16.82
N ILE A 128 1.43 1.00 -17.09
CA ILE A 128 0.19 0.77 -17.86
C ILE A 128 0.53 0.46 -19.32
N GLU A 129 1.42 1.24 -19.96
CA GLU A 129 1.87 1.03 -21.34
C GLU A 129 2.49 -0.36 -21.57
N LEU A 130 3.27 -0.84 -20.61
CA LEU A 130 3.89 -2.16 -20.65
C LEU A 130 2.89 -3.31 -20.45
N CYS A 131 1.69 -3.02 -19.98
CA CYS A 131 0.65 -4.00 -19.68
C CYS A 131 -0.65 -3.73 -20.43
N PRO A 132 -0.66 -3.70 -21.78
CA PRO A 132 -1.91 -3.58 -22.51
C PRO A 132 -2.79 -4.80 -22.20
N ASP A 133 -4.05 -4.57 -21.87
CA ASP A 133 -4.97 -5.63 -21.45
C ASP A 133 -6.05 -5.96 -22.50
N GLU A 134 -6.21 -5.11 -23.49
CA GLU A 134 -7.13 -5.36 -24.61
C GLU A 134 -6.50 -6.31 -25.64
N LEU A 135 -7.29 -7.28 -26.10
CA LEU A 135 -6.98 -8.10 -27.24
C LEU A 135 -7.23 -7.30 -28.54
N ALA A 136 -6.69 -7.80 -29.67
CA ALA A 136 -6.86 -7.17 -30.98
C ALA A 136 -8.33 -6.98 -31.41
N ASP A 137 -9.24 -7.77 -30.83
CA ASP A 137 -10.70 -7.71 -31.06
C ASP A 137 -11.44 -6.84 -30.03
N GLY A 138 -10.72 -6.08 -29.19
CA GLY A 138 -11.30 -5.21 -28.17
C GLY A 138 -11.83 -5.94 -26.93
N ARG A 139 -11.69 -7.26 -26.85
CA ARG A 139 -12.03 -8.02 -25.65
C ARG A 139 -10.90 -7.96 -24.63
N VAL A 140 -11.25 -8.06 -23.35
CA VAL A 140 -10.28 -8.16 -22.27
C VAL A 140 -10.24 -9.59 -21.76
N ASP A 141 -9.08 -10.22 -21.85
CA ASP A 141 -8.81 -11.53 -21.24
C ASP A 141 -7.99 -11.33 -19.97
N VAL A 142 -8.57 -11.71 -18.84
CA VAL A 142 -8.00 -11.50 -17.51
C VAL A 142 -6.72 -12.30 -17.31
N ALA A 143 -6.69 -13.56 -17.75
CA ALA A 143 -5.51 -14.42 -17.64
C ALA A 143 -4.36 -13.89 -18.50
N ALA A 144 -4.65 -13.49 -19.75
CA ALA A 144 -3.66 -12.88 -20.63
C ALA A 144 -3.15 -11.53 -20.09
N SER A 145 -4.01 -10.72 -19.47
CA SER A 145 -3.62 -9.47 -18.82
C SER A 145 -2.67 -9.71 -17.65
N PHE A 146 -2.97 -10.68 -16.79
CA PHE A 146 -2.10 -11.04 -15.68
C PHE A 146 -0.75 -11.60 -16.15
N ALA A 147 -0.75 -12.45 -17.16
CA ALA A 147 0.48 -13.00 -17.75
C ALA A 147 1.37 -11.90 -18.35
N ARG A 148 0.78 -10.89 -19.02
CA ARG A 148 1.51 -9.70 -19.50
C ARG A 148 2.13 -8.92 -18.37
N PHE A 149 1.38 -8.67 -17.30
CA PHE A 149 1.91 -8.01 -16.10
C PHE A 149 3.09 -8.79 -15.51
N ALA A 150 2.93 -10.11 -15.30
CA ALA A 150 3.99 -10.95 -14.73
C ALA A 150 5.27 -10.93 -15.56
N ARG A 151 5.14 -10.86 -16.88
CA ARG A 151 6.26 -10.69 -17.81
C ARG A 151 6.85 -9.28 -17.71
N ALA A 152 6.01 -8.26 -17.82
CA ALA A 152 6.45 -6.87 -17.86
C ALA A 152 7.21 -6.46 -16.58
N ILE A 153 6.72 -6.83 -15.39
CA ILE A 153 7.39 -6.50 -14.15
C ILE A 153 8.74 -7.22 -13.98
N ALA A 154 8.89 -8.43 -14.53
CA ALA A 154 10.15 -9.16 -14.51
C ALA A 154 11.17 -8.57 -15.49
N GLU A 155 10.74 -8.12 -16.67
CA GLU A 155 11.59 -7.59 -17.73
C GLU A 155 11.90 -6.09 -17.55
N HIS A 156 11.00 -5.33 -16.90
CA HIS A 156 11.08 -3.88 -16.74
C HIS A 156 10.86 -3.45 -15.29
N THR A 157 11.54 -4.12 -14.35
CA THR A 157 11.35 -3.96 -12.90
C THR A 157 11.34 -2.48 -12.47
N ASP A 158 12.24 -1.65 -12.99
CA ASP A 158 12.36 -0.23 -12.61
C ASP A 158 11.08 0.57 -12.89
N ALA A 159 10.37 0.27 -13.99
CA ALA A 159 9.13 0.95 -14.34
C ALA A 159 7.99 0.71 -13.33
N PHE A 160 8.07 -0.38 -12.57
CA PHE A 160 7.07 -0.72 -11.55
C PHE A 160 7.50 -0.31 -10.14
N MET A 161 8.80 -0.38 -9.83
CA MET A 161 9.29 -0.14 -8.47
C MET A 161 9.23 1.33 -8.03
N GLU A 162 8.86 2.25 -8.92
CA GLU A 162 8.51 3.63 -8.54
C GLU A 162 7.22 3.69 -7.73
N ASP A 163 6.30 2.74 -7.93
CA ASP A 163 5.07 2.60 -7.16
C ASP A 163 5.26 1.60 -6.01
N HIS A 164 5.08 2.08 -4.78
CA HIS A 164 5.22 1.27 -3.57
C HIS A 164 4.26 0.06 -3.50
N HIS A 165 3.24 -0.02 -4.37
CA HIS A 165 2.38 -1.20 -4.50
C HIS A 165 3.13 -2.40 -5.09
N PHE A 166 4.16 -2.15 -5.89
CA PHE A 166 4.97 -3.18 -6.51
C PHE A 166 6.31 -3.43 -5.79
N LEU A 167 6.74 -2.52 -4.90
CA LEU A 167 7.97 -2.72 -4.13
C LEU A 167 7.91 -4.03 -3.33
N PRO A 168 8.99 -4.80 -3.24
CA PRO A 168 9.10 -5.92 -2.30
C PRO A 168 8.75 -5.48 -0.88
N GLN A 169 8.03 -6.31 -0.15
CA GLN A 169 7.64 -6.04 1.24
C GLN A 169 8.88 -5.84 2.12
N THR A 170 9.94 -6.57 1.83
CA THR A 170 11.25 -6.46 2.51
C THR A 170 11.80 -5.04 2.39
N HIS A 171 11.66 -4.38 1.25
CA HIS A 171 12.08 -2.98 1.05
C HIS A 171 11.21 -1.98 1.82
N ILE A 172 9.92 -2.26 1.99
CA ILE A 172 9.00 -1.39 2.73
C ILE A 172 9.22 -1.54 4.23
N VAL A 173 9.26 -2.79 4.72
CA VAL A 173 9.32 -3.11 6.15
C VAL A 173 10.75 -2.96 6.70
N GLN A 174 11.78 -3.31 5.93
CA GLN A 174 13.20 -3.34 6.32
C GLN A 174 13.42 -3.99 7.70
N PRO A 175 13.08 -5.28 7.85
CA PRO A 175 13.03 -5.94 9.16
C PRO A 175 14.41 -6.04 9.85
N ASP A 176 15.50 -5.82 9.13
CA ASP A 176 16.86 -5.81 9.70
C ASP A 176 17.25 -4.44 10.28
N ARG A 177 16.46 -3.40 10.03
CA ARG A 177 16.72 -2.04 10.50
C ARG A 177 15.85 -1.61 11.67
N PHE A 178 14.73 -2.29 11.87
CA PHE A 178 13.79 -2.03 12.94
C PHE A 178 13.59 -3.28 13.79
N ASP A 179 13.69 -3.11 15.08
CA ASP A 179 13.40 -4.15 16.05
C ASP A 179 11.87 -4.28 16.24
N TYR A 180 11.23 -4.96 15.29
CA TYR A 180 9.80 -5.26 15.39
C TYR A 180 9.55 -6.33 16.45
N THR A 181 8.53 -6.12 17.26
CA THR A 181 8.13 -7.06 18.32
C THR A 181 7.05 -8.03 17.86
N MET A 182 6.36 -7.74 16.74
CA MET A 182 5.34 -8.63 16.18
C MET A 182 5.33 -8.55 14.65
N ARG A 183 5.39 -9.72 14.02
CA ARG A 183 5.06 -9.92 12.60
C ARG A 183 3.74 -10.67 12.50
N VAL A 184 2.91 -10.31 11.51
CA VAL A 184 1.63 -10.93 11.26
C VAL A 184 1.49 -11.29 9.78
N ARG A 185 1.15 -12.54 9.49
CA ARG A 185 0.77 -12.97 8.13
C ARG A 185 -0.74 -12.82 7.98
N VAL A 186 -1.18 -12.08 6.95
CA VAL A 186 -2.61 -11.80 6.78
C VAL A 186 -3.42 -13.04 6.36
N GLU A 187 -2.76 -14.06 5.86
CA GLU A 187 -3.35 -15.36 5.54
C GLU A 187 -3.60 -16.24 6.76
N GLU A 188 -2.96 -15.91 7.89
CA GLU A 188 -3.06 -16.69 9.12
C GLU A 188 -4.08 -16.06 10.08
N PRO A 189 -5.30 -16.58 10.16
CA PRO A 189 -6.36 -15.99 10.98
C PRO A 189 -5.98 -15.84 12.45
N GLU A 190 -5.22 -16.80 12.98
CA GLU A 190 -4.78 -16.80 14.38
C GLU A 190 -3.77 -15.68 14.67
N GLU A 191 -2.85 -15.39 13.72
CA GLU A 191 -1.91 -14.29 13.87
C GLU A 191 -2.63 -12.94 13.84
N MET A 192 -3.60 -12.78 12.93
CA MET A 192 -4.45 -11.61 12.85
C MET A 192 -5.30 -11.44 14.11
N ALA A 193 -5.91 -12.52 14.61
CA ALA A 193 -6.67 -12.49 15.85
C ALA A 193 -5.81 -12.08 17.07
N ARG A 194 -4.57 -12.58 17.17
CA ARG A 194 -3.63 -12.17 18.22
C ARG A 194 -3.31 -10.67 18.16
N LEU A 195 -3.09 -10.12 16.95
CA LEU A 195 -2.87 -8.69 16.80
C LEU A 195 -4.09 -7.89 17.26
N VAL A 196 -5.29 -8.26 16.82
CA VAL A 196 -6.54 -7.60 17.20
C VAL A 196 -6.74 -7.67 18.72
N ALA A 197 -6.52 -8.83 19.33
CA ALA A 197 -6.63 -9.01 20.78
C ALA A 197 -5.64 -8.11 21.54
N GLU A 198 -4.39 -8.02 21.09
CA GLU A 198 -3.38 -7.17 21.72
C GLU A 198 -3.71 -5.67 21.59
N VAL A 199 -4.21 -5.24 20.43
CA VAL A 199 -4.67 -3.86 20.22
C VAL A 199 -5.86 -3.55 21.14
N ASN A 200 -6.84 -4.45 21.24
CA ASN A 200 -8.00 -4.29 22.12
C ASN A 200 -7.60 -4.25 23.60
N ARG A 201 -6.71 -5.13 24.03
CA ARG A 201 -6.18 -5.13 25.39
C ARG A 201 -5.52 -3.79 25.77
N ARG A 202 -4.74 -3.21 24.83
CA ARG A 202 -4.06 -1.91 25.05
C ARG A 202 -5.02 -0.73 25.06
N ALA A 203 -6.08 -0.82 24.27
CA ALA A 203 -7.08 0.24 24.13
C ALA A 203 -8.23 0.14 25.14
N ASP A 204 -8.36 -0.97 25.85
CA ASP A 204 -9.53 -1.35 26.65
C ASP A 204 -10.83 -1.31 25.81
N THR A 205 -10.81 -2.01 24.67
CA THR A 205 -11.90 -2.02 23.69
C THR A 205 -12.21 -3.43 23.20
N ARG A 206 -13.27 -3.56 22.39
CA ARG A 206 -13.69 -4.80 21.72
C ARG A 206 -13.91 -4.53 20.22
N LEU A 207 -12.92 -3.98 19.54
CA LEU A 207 -12.97 -3.70 18.12
C LEU A 207 -12.77 -4.97 17.31
N GLU A 208 -13.44 -5.05 16.17
CA GLU A 208 -13.25 -6.09 15.18
C GLU A 208 -12.47 -5.55 13.97
N LEU A 209 -11.78 -6.44 13.27
CA LEU A 209 -11.09 -6.09 12.04
C LEU A 209 -12.09 -6.06 10.88
N GLU A 210 -12.45 -4.87 10.43
CA GLU A 210 -13.31 -4.71 9.27
C GLU A 210 -12.60 -5.13 7.99
N ARG A 211 -13.24 -5.94 7.15
CA ARG A 211 -12.71 -6.32 5.84
C ARG A 211 -13.08 -5.25 4.82
N HIS A 212 -12.06 -4.66 4.21
CA HIS A 212 -12.20 -3.65 3.17
C HIS A 212 -11.47 -4.06 1.89
N ASN A 213 -11.87 -3.47 0.76
CA ASN A 213 -11.20 -3.63 -0.53
C ASN A 213 -11.14 -5.09 -1.00
N GLN A 214 -12.30 -5.72 -1.16
CA GLN A 214 -12.43 -6.96 -1.92
C GLN A 214 -12.21 -6.63 -3.41
N GLY A 215 -11.32 -7.38 -4.07
CA GLY A 215 -11.09 -7.26 -5.49
C GLY A 215 -12.26 -7.77 -6.34
N PHE A 216 -12.02 -8.00 -7.62
CA PHE A 216 -13.04 -8.52 -8.55
C PHE A 216 -13.51 -9.95 -8.22
N GLY A 217 -12.91 -10.59 -7.23
CA GLY A 217 -13.31 -11.94 -6.79
C GLY A 217 -12.87 -13.05 -7.74
N ILE A 218 -11.98 -12.77 -8.68
CA ILE A 218 -11.42 -13.78 -9.59
C ILE A 218 -10.33 -14.55 -8.85
N PRO A 219 -10.42 -15.88 -8.73
CA PRO A 219 -9.40 -16.67 -8.07
C PRO A 219 -8.05 -16.58 -8.80
N LEU A 220 -6.96 -16.40 -8.06
CA LEU A 220 -5.61 -16.35 -8.62
C LEU A 220 -5.29 -17.59 -9.48
N ALA A 221 -5.78 -18.77 -9.08
CA ALA A 221 -5.56 -20.01 -9.80
C ALA A 221 -6.18 -20.04 -11.22
N GLU A 222 -7.18 -19.19 -11.49
CA GLU A 222 -7.83 -19.10 -12.80
C GLU A 222 -7.04 -18.23 -13.80
N VAL A 223 -6.09 -17.43 -13.31
CA VAL A 223 -5.37 -16.44 -14.14
C VAL A 223 -3.86 -16.61 -14.11
N CYS A 224 -3.31 -17.32 -13.13
CA CYS A 224 -1.89 -17.50 -12.94
C CYS A 224 -1.45 -18.87 -13.45
N ASP A 225 -0.64 -18.89 -14.50
CA ASP A 225 0.06 -20.08 -14.97
C ASP A 225 1.43 -20.24 -14.27
N LYS A 226 2.06 -21.40 -14.50
CA LYS A 226 3.40 -21.71 -13.96
C LYS A 226 4.45 -20.68 -14.38
N HIS A 227 4.39 -20.15 -15.61
CA HIS A 227 5.38 -19.19 -16.09
C HIS A 227 5.23 -17.83 -15.38
N SER A 228 4.01 -17.36 -15.21
CA SER A 228 3.70 -16.14 -14.47
C SER A 228 4.11 -16.26 -13.01
N ALA A 229 3.79 -17.39 -12.37
CA ALA A 229 4.18 -17.68 -11.00
C ALA A 229 5.70 -17.66 -10.81
N ASN A 230 6.45 -18.31 -11.70
CA ASN A 230 7.91 -18.37 -11.62
C ASN A 230 8.55 -16.98 -11.81
N ARG A 231 8.05 -16.16 -12.75
CA ARG A 231 8.54 -14.79 -12.95
C ARG A 231 8.32 -13.94 -11.71
N LEU A 232 7.13 -14.00 -11.14
CA LEU A 232 6.80 -13.24 -9.92
C LEU A 232 7.56 -13.75 -8.70
N ALA A 233 7.75 -15.08 -8.58
CA ALA A 233 8.59 -15.65 -7.52
C ALA A 233 10.04 -15.18 -7.62
N ALA A 234 10.59 -15.08 -8.83
CA ALA A 234 11.94 -14.53 -9.04
C ALA A 234 11.99 -13.03 -8.74
N THR A 235 11.00 -12.26 -9.17
CA THR A 235 10.92 -10.81 -8.90
C THR A 235 10.84 -10.51 -7.40
N TYR A 236 10.13 -11.33 -6.64
CA TYR A 236 9.93 -11.18 -5.20
C TYR A 236 10.68 -12.23 -4.37
N ALA A 237 11.78 -12.78 -4.89
CA ALA A 237 12.56 -13.82 -4.21
C ALA A 237 12.97 -13.42 -2.79
N MET A 238 13.36 -12.16 -2.61
CA MET A 238 13.73 -11.60 -1.31
C MET A 238 12.58 -11.67 -0.28
N ASP A 239 11.34 -11.45 -0.71
CA ASP A 239 10.17 -11.55 0.18
C ASP A 239 9.89 -13.03 0.55
N HIS A 240 10.01 -13.95 -0.40
CA HIS A 240 9.89 -15.39 -0.15
C HIS A 240 10.92 -15.86 0.88
N GLU A 241 12.18 -15.52 0.66
CA GLU A 241 13.27 -15.90 1.55
C GLU A 241 13.13 -15.27 2.94
N ARG A 242 12.95 -13.94 2.99
CA ARG A 242 12.97 -13.21 4.25
C ARG A 242 11.78 -13.51 5.15
N PHE A 243 10.60 -13.73 4.56
CA PHE A 243 9.37 -13.96 5.30
C PHE A 243 8.96 -15.43 5.36
N GLY A 244 9.72 -16.34 4.74
CA GLY A 244 9.47 -17.77 4.79
C GLY A 244 8.20 -18.20 4.06
N TYR A 245 7.81 -17.49 2.99
CA TYR A 245 6.69 -17.92 2.16
C TYR A 245 7.14 -18.96 1.16
N PRO A 246 6.47 -20.13 1.09
CA PRO A 246 6.78 -21.14 0.08
C PRO A 246 6.40 -20.63 -1.33
N THR A 247 7.12 -21.08 -2.34
CA THR A 247 6.70 -20.91 -3.72
C THR A 247 5.52 -21.83 -4.02
N ARG A 248 4.50 -21.28 -4.69
CA ARG A 248 3.28 -22.01 -5.03
C ARG A 248 3.38 -22.63 -6.41
N THR A 249 2.83 -23.83 -6.57
CA THR A 249 2.75 -24.52 -7.86
C THR A 249 1.42 -24.20 -8.54
N PHE A 250 1.49 -23.93 -9.85
CA PHE A 250 0.36 -23.63 -10.69
C PHE A 250 0.33 -24.53 -11.91
N ALA A 251 -0.82 -24.61 -12.59
CA ALA A 251 -0.94 -25.31 -13.85
C ALA A 251 0.04 -24.75 -14.90
N ALA A 252 0.50 -25.61 -15.80
CA ALA A 252 1.42 -25.21 -16.86
C ALA A 252 0.80 -24.12 -17.76
N ILE A 253 -0.49 -24.21 -18.00
CA ILE A 253 -1.29 -23.29 -18.81
C ILE A 253 -2.62 -23.08 -18.09
N VAL A 254 -3.13 -21.85 -18.12
CA VAL A 254 -4.50 -21.52 -17.73
C VAL A 254 -5.32 -21.23 -18.98
N ALA A 255 -6.59 -21.59 -18.93
CA ALA A 255 -7.51 -21.28 -20.04
C ALA A 255 -7.71 -19.76 -20.15
N PRO A 256 -7.93 -19.24 -21.37
CA PRO A 256 -8.36 -17.86 -21.54
C PRO A 256 -9.60 -17.55 -20.70
N ARG A 257 -9.60 -16.40 -20.01
CA ARG A 257 -10.74 -15.93 -19.23
C ARG A 257 -11.19 -14.55 -19.73
N PRO A 258 -11.92 -14.52 -20.87
CA PRO A 258 -12.46 -13.26 -21.37
C PRO A 258 -13.52 -12.72 -20.41
N LEU A 259 -13.55 -11.39 -20.24
CA LEU A 259 -14.64 -10.73 -19.55
C LEU A 259 -15.94 -10.85 -20.34
N GLY A 260 -17.04 -11.13 -19.66
CA GLY A 260 -18.38 -11.00 -20.21
C GLY A 260 -18.71 -9.53 -20.53
N GLN A 261 -19.77 -9.31 -21.32
CA GLN A 261 -20.15 -7.94 -21.73
C GLN A 261 -20.41 -7.02 -20.54
N VAL A 262 -21.07 -7.51 -19.50
CA VAL A 262 -21.37 -6.73 -18.28
C VAL A 262 -20.08 -6.40 -17.53
N GLU A 263 -19.22 -7.38 -17.29
CA GLU A 263 -17.94 -7.20 -16.60
C GLU A 263 -17.04 -6.20 -17.36
N ALA A 264 -16.95 -6.34 -18.69
CA ALA A 264 -16.18 -5.44 -19.53
C ALA A 264 -16.75 -4.01 -19.52
N SER A 265 -18.08 -3.87 -19.50
CA SER A 265 -18.73 -2.57 -19.39
C SER A 265 -18.46 -1.91 -18.03
N LEU A 266 -18.56 -2.69 -16.94
CA LEU A 266 -18.25 -2.21 -15.58
C LEU A 266 -16.78 -1.78 -15.46
N LEU A 267 -15.86 -2.57 -16.00
CA LEU A 267 -14.43 -2.22 -16.00
C LEU A 267 -14.16 -0.91 -16.75
N ARG A 268 -14.74 -0.73 -17.94
CA ARG A 268 -14.63 0.51 -18.72
C ARG A 268 -15.21 1.70 -17.95
N SER A 269 -16.39 1.55 -17.36
CA SER A 269 -17.04 2.60 -16.57
C SER A 269 -16.19 2.99 -15.37
N PHE A 270 -15.62 2.00 -14.68
CA PHE A 270 -14.74 2.23 -13.54
C PHE A 270 -13.46 3.00 -13.96
N ARG A 271 -12.80 2.57 -15.04
CA ARG A 271 -11.62 3.26 -15.58
C ARG A 271 -11.93 4.70 -16.00
N GLY A 272 -13.06 4.90 -16.70
CA GLY A 272 -13.51 6.25 -17.06
C GLY A 272 -13.76 7.14 -15.84
N ALA A 273 -14.32 6.60 -14.77
CA ALA A 273 -14.48 7.34 -13.51
C ALA A 273 -13.12 7.68 -12.88
N VAL A 274 -12.15 6.77 -12.91
CA VAL A 274 -10.78 7.03 -12.44
C VAL A 274 -10.12 8.15 -13.24
N GLU A 275 -10.22 8.12 -14.57
CA GLU A 275 -9.68 9.15 -15.46
C GLU A 275 -10.31 10.53 -15.17
N GLN A 276 -11.62 10.57 -14.96
CA GLN A 276 -12.32 11.81 -14.57
C GLN A 276 -11.83 12.34 -13.22
N LEU A 277 -11.65 11.46 -12.23
CA LEU A 277 -11.10 11.84 -10.91
C LEU A 277 -9.67 12.39 -11.04
N GLN A 278 -8.85 11.79 -11.89
CA GLN A 278 -7.49 12.29 -12.15
C GLN A 278 -7.52 13.67 -12.81
N ALA A 279 -8.40 13.88 -13.80
CA ALA A 279 -8.57 15.18 -14.46
C ALA A 279 -9.06 16.26 -13.48
N VAL A 280 -10.04 15.96 -12.62
CA VAL A 280 -10.50 16.86 -11.56
C VAL A 280 -9.39 17.16 -10.57
N SER A 281 -8.63 16.16 -10.15
CA SER A 281 -7.51 16.33 -9.23
C SER A 281 -6.40 17.20 -9.83
N PHE A 282 -6.10 17.02 -11.12
CA PHE A 282 -5.15 17.86 -11.86
C PHE A 282 -5.64 19.32 -11.93
N SER A 283 -6.89 19.53 -12.30
CA SER A 283 -7.50 20.86 -12.36
C SER A 283 -7.53 21.56 -11.00
N ALA A 284 -7.90 20.83 -9.94
CA ALA A 284 -7.90 21.35 -8.57
C ALA A 284 -6.49 21.75 -8.10
N ARG A 285 -5.45 20.98 -8.49
CA ARG A 285 -4.06 21.32 -8.19
C ARG A 285 -3.58 22.57 -8.92
N SER A 286 -3.99 22.75 -10.17
CA SER A 286 -3.65 23.94 -10.95
C SER A 286 -4.33 25.21 -10.40
N LEU A 287 -5.56 25.10 -9.91
CA LEU A 287 -6.30 26.21 -9.26
C LEU A 287 -5.75 26.53 -7.86
N ALA A 288 -5.23 25.55 -7.14
CA ALA A 288 -4.52 25.75 -5.86
C ALA A 288 -3.09 26.27 -6.01
N GLY A 289 -2.66 26.56 -7.25
CA GLY A 289 -1.29 26.67 -7.70
C GLY A 289 -0.38 27.60 -6.89
N VAL A 290 -0.80 28.80 -6.50
CA VAL A 290 0.11 29.73 -5.78
C VAL A 290 0.39 29.24 -4.35
N ARG A 291 -0.63 28.80 -3.62
CA ARG A 291 -0.44 28.26 -2.25
C ARG A 291 0.28 26.92 -2.26
N PHE A 292 -0.03 26.07 -3.23
CA PHE A 292 0.66 24.79 -3.41
C PHE A 292 2.09 25.00 -3.86
N GLY A 293 2.34 25.87 -4.86
CA GLY A 293 3.67 26.23 -5.34
C GLY A 293 4.53 26.84 -4.24
N ALA A 294 4.01 27.81 -3.48
CA ALA A 294 4.71 28.41 -2.35
C ALA A 294 5.06 27.36 -1.27
N ARG A 295 4.15 26.42 -0.98
CA ARG A 295 4.40 25.32 -0.03
C ARG A 295 5.45 24.33 -0.56
N GLN A 296 5.48 24.04 -1.86
CA GLN A 296 6.49 23.18 -2.46
C GLN A 296 7.86 23.87 -2.51
N ILE A 297 7.90 25.16 -2.85
CA ILE A 297 9.12 25.96 -2.80
C ILE A 297 9.65 26.00 -1.36
N TRP A 298 8.79 26.27 -0.38
CA TRP A 298 9.15 26.25 1.05
C TRP A 298 9.68 24.87 1.50
N LYS A 299 9.01 23.80 1.12
CA LYS A 299 9.49 22.43 1.39
C LYS A 299 10.84 22.14 0.72
N SER A 300 11.03 22.61 -0.51
CA SER A 300 12.29 22.46 -1.23
C SER A 300 13.41 23.25 -0.55
N LEU A 301 13.16 24.50 -0.20
CA LEU A 301 14.13 25.36 0.53
C LEU A 301 14.46 24.77 1.91
N ALA A 302 13.46 24.33 2.67
CA ALA A 302 13.67 23.69 3.97
C ALA A 302 14.52 22.40 3.85
N ARG A 303 14.33 21.62 2.78
CA ARG A 303 15.16 20.43 2.50
C ARG A 303 16.60 20.78 2.18
N HIS A 304 16.82 21.78 1.34
CA HIS A 304 18.18 22.24 1.01
C HIS A 304 18.89 22.84 2.22
N ALA A 305 18.17 23.60 3.05
CA ALA A 305 18.70 24.21 4.26
C ALA A 305 19.03 23.19 5.37
N THR A 306 18.28 22.08 5.45
CA THR A 306 18.44 21.12 6.57
C THR A 306 19.25 19.88 6.24
N LEU A 307 19.41 19.49 4.98
CA LEU A 307 19.90 18.16 4.62
C LEU A 307 21.02 18.08 3.60
N GLY A 308 21.37 19.14 2.91
CA GLY A 308 22.53 19.18 2.00
C GLY A 308 22.62 18.12 0.89
N ARG A 309 21.64 17.22 0.73
CA ARG A 309 21.55 16.22 -0.35
C ARG A 309 20.14 15.69 -0.53
N ALA A 310 19.78 15.49 -1.79
CA ALA A 310 18.47 15.10 -2.29
C ALA A 310 17.77 13.98 -1.51
N TYR A 311 16.80 14.35 -0.71
CA TYR A 311 15.76 13.49 -0.20
C TYR A 311 14.65 13.42 -1.27
N ARG A 312 14.46 12.28 -1.88
CA ARG A 312 13.23 12.00 -2.64
C ARG A 312 12.11 11.77 -1.64
N ASP A 313 11.16 12.70 -1.61
CA ASP A 313 9.97 12.60 -0.77
C ASP A 313 9.13 11.40 -1.27
N PRO A 314 8.97 10.33 -0.48
CA PRO A 314 8.05 9.25 -0.85
C PRO A 314 6.60 9.73 -1.00
N ALA A 315 6.26 10.93 -0.49
CA ALA A 315 4.98 11.57 -0.71
C ALA A 315 4.86 12.25 -2.09
N GLN A 316 5.90 12.24 -2.91
CA GLN A 316 5.82 12.57 -4.34
C GLN A 316 5.44 11.36 -5.21
N VAL A 317 5.31 10.19 -4.63
CA VAL A 317 4.51 9.12 -5.24
C VAL A 317 3.08 9.60 -5.17
N HIS A 318 2.66 10.23 -6.25
CA HIS A 318 1.39 10.92 -6.38
C HIS A 318 0.22 9.93 -6.20
N TRP A 319 -0.76 10.38 -5.47
CA TRP A 319 -2.14 9.88 -5.49
C TRP A 319 -2.78 10.23 -6.80
#